data_d3b25898cc4f6dc6d4dbe5048e454cfb
#
_entry.id   d3b25898cc4f6dc6d4dbe5048e454cfb
#
_cell.length_a   1.000
_cell.length_b   1.000
_cell.length_c   1.000
_cell.angle_alpha   90.00
_cell.angle_beta   90.00
_cell.angle_gamma   90.00
#
_symmetry.space_group_name_H-M   'P 1'
#
loop_
_entity.id
_entity.type
_entity.pdbx_description
1 polymer ?
#
loop_
_entity_poly.entity_id
_entity_poly.type
_entity_poly.pdbx_seq_one_letter_code
_entity_poly.pdbx_strand_id
1 'polypeptide(L)'
;MKKIKLTYLSLALAIALTGCSTTKVVMYNVDKLPVKKEKITPEQLQRWSHLDIITDTIPGMSVDKAYAELLKDKKSTKIIVGIIDSGIDIEHPDLEAAIWTNPKEIAGNGIDDDKNGYIDDMHGWNFLGDITKENLEYERIIKDKALVDQATYLKAKAINDEKIDEATQGRAQLESMTMAINKADEIIKKELKKEVYTAEELEGITSTDATTVQSKQIMKQMLSFGLPVADLKVEIKKELDGALVTLNGDNLKNNYRKVLGDNPNDLTDTKYGNNNVIGPDKEEALHGTHVAGIIAQGRYNNIGGDGVASNNVEIMAVRAVPDGDEYDKDIALAIRYAVDNGAKVINGSFGKSFSPHKQWVYDAIKYAEKKDVLIVHAAGNDAKDIDVEDNFPNDSDDKKTEFADNMITIGALNFEYGEGIVANFSNFGALNVDVFAPGVQIYATTPENTYRYLAGTSMASPNVAGVAALIRSYYPKLSASQVKHILMNSGTSINTMVQVGGKNGEKKQFSTLSKSGKIVNAYSALQMAAKMSGN
;
A
#
# COMPACT_ATOMS: atom_id res chain seq x y z
N MET A 1 -24.23 69.79 -63.32
CA MET A 1 -24.99 68.91 -62.49
C MET A 1 -24.42 67.50 -62.56
N LYS A 2 -23.54 67.08 -61.70
CA LYS A 2 -23.01 65.71 -61.62
C LYS A 2 -23.30 65.16 -60.24
N LYS A 3 -24.05 64.03 -60.20
CA LYS A 3 -24.40 63.32 -59.01
C LYS A 3 -23.21 62.52 -58.49
N ILE A 4 -22.75 62.74 -57.26
CA ILE A 4 -21.72 61.94 -56.57
C ILE A 4 -22.46 60.82 -55.85
N LYS A 5 -22.14 59.57 -56.22
CA LYS A 5 -22.57 58.37 -55.52
C LYS A 5 -21.64 58.13 -54.34
N LEU A 6 -22.20 58.16 -53.16
CA LEU A 6 -21.50 57.77 -51.91
C LEU A 6 -21.60 56.26 -51.73
N THR A 7 -20.47 55.60 -51.81
CA THR A 7 -20.34 54.15 -51.60
C THR A 7 -20.06 53.91 -50.09
N TYR A 8 -20.97 53.29 -49.39
CA TYR A 8 -20.78 52.85 -47.99
C TYR A 8 -19.89 51.59 -47.99
N LEU A 9 -18.72 51.71 -47.39
CA LEU A 9 -17.81 50.59 -47.12
C LEU A 9 -18.21 50.00 -45.75
N SER A 10 -18.93 48.88 -45.75
CA SER A 10 -19.31 48.18 -44.54
C SER A 10 -18.09 47.36 -44.06
N LEU A 11 -17.45 47.83 -42.99
CA LEU A 11 -16.40 47.09 -42.28
C LEU A 11 -17.08 46.05 -41.37
N ALA A 12 -17.13 44.79 -41.81
CA ALA A 12 -17.57 43.68 -40.99
C ALA A 12 -16.46 43.32 -39.96
N LEU A 13 -16.69 43.75 -38.71
CA LEU A 13 -15.87 43.34 -37.57
C LEU A 13 -16.24 41.91 -37.20
N ALA A 14 -15.44 40.94 -37.63
CA ALA A 14 -15.55 39.56 -37.20
C ALA A 14 -15.08 39.47 -35.73
N ILE A 15 -15.99 39.48 -34.80
CA ILE A 15 -15.74 39.13 -33.40
C ILE A 15 -15.53 37.62 -33.37
N ALA A 16 -14.27 37.18 -33.27
CA ALA A 16 -13.92 35.81 -32.94
C ALA A 16 -14.37 35.55 -31.50
N LEU A 17 -15.53 34.96 -31.33
CA LEU A 17 -15.96 34.34 -30.06
C LEU A 17 -15.03 33.14 -29.84
N THR A 18 -13.94 33.35 -29.13
CA THR A 18 -13.24 32.26 -28.47
C THR A 18 -14.17 31.70 -27.41
N GLY A 19 -14.91 30.69 -27.77
CA GLY A 19 -15.71 29.93 -26.85
C GLY A 19 -14.80 29.33 -25.79
N CYS A 20 -14.81 29.89 -24.59
CA CYS A 20 -14.29 29.24 -23.39
C CYS A 20 -15.10 27.95 -23.22
N SER A 21 -14.59 26.84 -23.70
CA SER A 21 -15.13 25.53 -23.40
C SER A 21 -14.94 25.32 -21.91
N THR A 22 -15.97 25.60 -21.12
CA THR A 22 -16.01 25.19 -19.72
C THR A 22 -16.08 23.68 -19.68
N THR A 23 -14.91 23.05 -19.54
CA THR A 23 -14.80 21.61 -19.35
C THR A 23 -15.65 21.26 -18.12
N LYS A 24 -16.79 20.62 -18.34
CA LYS A 24 -17.64 20.12 -17.27
C LYS A 24 -16.87 18.99 -16.60
N VAL A 25 -16.50 19.14 -15.32
CA VAL A 25 -16.02 18.01 -14.53
C VAL A 25 -17.13 16.98 -14.49
N VAL A 26 -16.86 15.80 -15.06
CA VAL A 26 -17.84 14.71 -15.10
C VAL A 26 -17.74 13.96 -13.78
N MET A 27 -18.73 14.16 -12.90
CA MET A 27 -18.88 13.36 -11.70
C MET A 27 -19.85 12.20 -11.98
N TYR A 28 -19.36 10.98 -11.83
CA TYR A 28 -20.14 9.78 -12.09
C TYR A 28 -20.92 9.36 -10.84
N ASN A 29 -22.23 9.18 -10.97
CA ASN A 29 -23.04 8.41 -10.03
C ASN A 29 -23.31 7.03 -10.67
N VAL A 30 -22.76 5.99 -10.07
CA VAL A 30 -22.75 4.63 -10.66
C VAL A 30 -23.85 3.72 -10.12
N ASP A 31 -24.74 4.21 -9.27
CA ASP A 31 -25.77 3.41 -8.59
C ASP A 31 -26.73 2.67 -9.56
N LYS A 32 -26.80 3.11 -10.80
CA LYS A 32 -27.64 2.53 -11.83
C LYS A 32 -26.89 1.65 -12.82
N LEU A 33 -25.59 1.46 -12.62
CA LEU A 33 -24.82 0.58 -13.51
C LEU A 33 -25.18 -0.89 -13.23
N PRO A 34 -25.32 -1.70 -14.29
CA PRO A 34 -25.48 -3.12 -14.11
C PRO A 34 -24.21 -3.71 -13.46
N VAL A 35 -24.40 -4.54 -12.43
CA VAL A 35 -23.31 -5.34 -11.88
C VAL A 35 -22.74 -6.19 -13.02
N LYS A 36 -21.40 -6.22 -13.18
CA LYS A 36 -20.77 -7.09 -14.17
C LYS A 36 -21.11 -8.54 -13.87
N LYS A 37 -21.71 -9.23 -14.84
CA LYS A 37 -22.11 -10.65 -14.72
C LYS A 37 -21.03 -11.60 -15.25
N GLU A 38 -20.12 -11.10 -16.08
CA GLU A 38 -19.03 -11.89 -16.66
C GLU A 38 -17.83 -11.90 -15.72
N LYS A 39 -17.09 -13.00 -15.70
CA LYS A 39 -15.82 -13.07 -14.96
C LYS A 39 -14.82 -12.11 -15.58
N ILE A 40 -14.03 -11.43 -14.72
CA ILE A 40 -12.90 -10.63 -15.16
C ILE A 40 -11.91 -11.53 -15.92
N THR A 41 -11.42 -11.07 -17.08
CA THR A 41 -10.38 -11.81 -17.81
C THR A 41 -9.00 -11.61 -17.16
N PRO A 42 -8.01 -12.49 -17.42
CA PRO A 42 -6.66 -12.30 -16.90
C PRO A 42 -6.05 -10.94 -17.30
N GLU A 43 -6.27 -10.48 -18.53
CA GLU A 43 -5.78 -9.20 -19.03
C GLU A 43 -6.46 -8.01 -18.32
N GLN A 44 -7.76 -8.13 -18.07
CA GLN A 44 -8.48 -7.12 -17.27
C GLN A 44 -8.02 -7.12 -15.82
N LEU A 45 -7.76 -8.30 -15.23
CA LEU A 45 -7.29 -8.41 -13.85
C LEU A 45 -5.91 -7.78 -13.67
N GLN A 46 -5.00 -7.98 -14.65
CA GLN A 46 -3.64 -7.44 -14.59
C GLN A 46 -3.61 -5.90 -14.53
N ARG A 47 -4.64 -5.23 -15.05
CA ARG A 47 -4.70 -3.77 -15.13
C ARG A 47 -5.99 -3.15 -14.58
N TRP A 48 -6.74 -3.89 -13.77
CA TRP A 48 -8.07 -3.45 -13.36
C TRP A 48 -8.09 -2.11 -12.62
N SER A 49 -7.02 -1.78 -11.87
CA SER A 49 -6.87 -0.50 -11.20
C SER A 49 -6.89 0.71 -12.15
N HIS A 50 -6.54 0.51 -13.42
CA HIS A 50 -6.49 1.54 -14.45
C HIS A 50 -7.80 1.70 -15.25
N LEU A 51 -8.70 0.71 -15.16
CA LEU A 51 -9.94 0.65 -15.94
C LEU A 51 -10.99 1.66 -15.45
N ASP A 52 -12.01 1.90 -16.28
CA ASP A 52 -13.08 2.86 -16.01
C ASP A 52 -14.38 2.12 -15.66
N ILE A 53 -15.03 2.51 -14.57
CA ILE A 53 -16.24 1.84 -14.10
C ILE A 53 -17.41 1.99 -15.07
N ILE A 54 -17.46 3.03 -15.89
CA ILE A 54 -18.54 3.30 -16.85
C ILE A 54 -18.35 2.48 -18.12
N THR A 55 -17.13 2.50 -18.69
CA THR A 55 -16.84 1.84 -19.95
C THR A 55 -16.53 0.35 -19.79
N ASP A 56 -15.78 0.01 -18.74
CA ASP A 56 -15.28 -1.34 -18.52
C ASP A 56 -16.10 -2.12 -17.48
N THR A 57 -17.01 -1.44 -16.76
CA THR A 57 -17.80 -2.00 -15.64
C THR A 57 -16.93 -2.59 -14.50
N ILE A 58 -15.70 -2.10 -14.35
CA ILE A 58 -14.73 -2.50 -13.34
C ILE A 58 -14.38 -1.26 -12.51
N PRO A 59 -14.40 -1.32 -11.16
CA PRO A 59 -14.27 -0.14 -10.29
C PRO A 59 -12.82 0.34 -10.14
N GLY A 60 -12.12 0.52 -11.27
CA GLY A 60 -10.79 1.11 -11.32
C GLY A 60 -10.83 2.65 -11.27
N MET A 61 -9.67 3.27 -11.42
CA MET A 61 -9.47 4.70 -11.26
C MET A 61 -9.52 5.51 -12.57
N SER A 62 -9.91 4.92 -13.70
CA SER A 62 -9.97 5.58 -15.02
C SER A 62 -8.63 6.17 -15.48
N VAL A 63 -7.52 5.54 -15.13
CA VAL A 63 -6.17 6.01 -15.47
C VAL A 63 -5.94 5.93 -16.97
N ASP A 64 -6.29 4.81 -17.62
CA ASP A 64 -6.12 4.64 -19.06
C ASP A 64 -6.90 5.68 -19.86
N LYS A 65 -8.11 5.97 -19.44
CA LYS A 65 -8.93 7.03 -20.04
C LYS A 65 -8.29 8.41 -19.89
N ALA A 66 -7.69 8.68 -18.73
CA ALA A 66 -6.98 9.94 -18.49
C ALA A 66 -5.79 10.09 -19.45
N TYR A 67 -4.99 9.05 -19.63
CA TYR A 67 -3.88 9.07 -20.59
C TYR A 67 -4.36 9.25 -22.02
N ALA A 68 -5.40 8.54 -22.43
CA ALA A 68 -5.92 8.58 -23.80
C ALA A 68 -6.54 9.92 -24.18
N GLU A 69 -7.28 10.54 -23.26
CA GLU A 69 -8.13 11.69 -23.58
C GLU A 69 -7.60 13.04 -23.04
N LEU A 70 -6.87 13.03 -21.92
CA LEU A 70 -6.49 14.27 -21.24
C LEU A 70 -4.99 14.57 -21.30
N LEU A 71 -4.13 13.55 -21.26
CA LEU A 71 -2.69 13.73 -21.11
C LEU A 71 -1.92 13.59 -22.43
N LYS A 72 -2.56 13.05 -23.46
CA LYS A 72 -1.97 12.93 -24.79
C LYS A 72 -1.47 14.29 -25.27
N ASP A 73 -0.21 14.32 -25.72
CA ASP A 73 0.47 15.50 -26.26
C ASP A 73 0.65 16.68 -25.26
N LYS A 74 0.33 16.48 -23.97
CA LYS A 74 0.62 17.50 -22.93
C LYS A 74 2.03 17.36 -22.39
N LYS A 75 2.67 18.49 -22.17
CA LYS A 75 3.97 18.54 -21.47
C LYS A 75 3.76 18.40 -19.98
N SER A 76 4.59 17.60 -19.34
CA SER A 76 4.66 17.41 -17.89
C SER A 76 6.06 17.73 -17.37
N THR A 77 6.18 17.87 -16.06
CA THR A 77 7.45 17.95 -15.35
C THR A 77 7.58 16.72 -14.46
N LYS A 78 8.70 16.02 -14.52
CA LYS A 78 8.95 14.93 -13.56
C LYS A 78 8.97 15.48 -12.14
N ILE A 79 8.37 14.75 -11.22
CA ILE A 79 8.40 15.06 -9.80
C ILE A 79 8.97 13.88 -9.01
N ILE A 80 9.53 14.17 -7.85
CA ILE A 80 10.06 13.15 -6.96
C ILE A 80 8.92 12.63 -6.08
N VAL A 81 8.75 11.30 -6.06
CA VAL A 81 7.88 10.58 -5.13
C VAL A 81 8.77 9.81 -4.15
N GLY A 82 8.75 10.19 -2.88
CA GLY A 82 9.41 9.45 -1.82
C GLY A 82 8.58 8.22 -1.43
N ILE A 83 9.18 7.04 -1.44
CA ILE A 83 8.54 5.80 -0.96
C ILE A 83 9.24 5.39 0.33
N ILE A 84 8.51 5.49 1.44
CA ILE A 84 8.97 5.03 2.75
C ILE A 84 8.43 3.60 2.92
N ASP A 85 9.34 2.61 2.87
CA ASP A 85 8.94 1.19 2.80
C ASP A 85 10.07 0.24 3.25
N SER A 86 9.96 -1.06 2.95
CA SER A 86 10.92 -2.12 3.34
C SER A 86 12.21 -2.15 2.52
N GLY A 87 12.34 -1.29 1.51
CA GLY A 87 13.39 -1.25 0.49
C GLY A 87 12.80 -1.38 -0.91
N ILE A 88 13.58 -1.04 -1.92
CA ILE A 88 13.16 -1.10 -3.34
C ILE A 88 14.28 -1.73 -4.15
N ASP A 89 13.97 -2.74 -4.96
CA ASP A 89 14.89 -3.26 -5.98
C ASP A 89 15.06 -2.22 -7.10
N ILE A 90 15.98 -1.29 -6.88
CA ILE A 90 16.29 -0.19 -7.82
C ILE A 90 16.94 -0.70 -9.11
N GLU A 91 17.37 -1.96 -9.16
CA GLU A 91 17.96 -2.61 -10.33
C GLU A 91 16.90 -3.33 -11.20
N HIS A 92 15.62 -3.31 -10.78
CA HIS A 92 14.54 -3.93 -11.55
C HIS A 92 14.38 -3.23 -12.90
N PRO A 93 14.45 -3.93 -14.06
CA PRO A 93 14.48 -3.31 -15.40
C PRO A 93 13.27 -2.42 -15.71
N ASP A 94 12.12 -2.69 -15.08
CA ASP A 94 10.89 -1.92 -15.28
C ASP A 94 10.77 -0.72 -14.34
N LEU A 95 11.76 -0.51 -13.44
CA LEU A 95 11.85 0.60 -12.50
C LEU A 95 13.08 1.47 -12.71
N GLU A 96 14.18 0.91 -13.22
CA GLU A 96 15.49 1.57 -13.32
C GLU A 96 15.39 3.00 -13.91
N ALA A 97 14.62 3.19 -14.99
CA ALA A 97 14.45 4.49 -15.64
C ALA A 97 13.67 5.53 -14.80
N ALA A 98 13.00 5.08 -13.72
CA ALA A 98 12.22 5.90 -12.82
C ALA A 98 12.90 6.12 -11.46
N ILE A 99 14.08 5.55 -11.21
CA ILE A 99 14.78 5.72 -9.94
C ILE A 99 15.40 7.12 -9.86
N TRP A 100 15.11 7.80 -8.75
CA TRP A 100 15.72 9.09 -8.46
C TRP A 100 17.21 8.97 -8.20
N THR A 101 17.96 9.96 -8.67
CA THR A 101 19.39 10.07 -8.37
C THR A 101 19.65 11.44 -7.75
N ASN A 102 20.32 11.46 -6.59
CA ASN A 102 20.71 12.72 -5.94
C ASN A 102 21.74 13.45 -6.81
N PRO A 103 21.37 14.59 -7.43
CA PRO A 103 22.28 15.30 -8.35
C PRO A 103 23.42 16.04 -7.64
N LYS A 104 23.43 16.05 -6.31
CA LYS A 104 24.43 16.74 -5.50
C LYS A 104 25.49 15.80 -4.91
N GLU A 105 25.28 14.48 -5.03
CA GLU A 105 26.19 13.45 -4.56
C GLU A 105 27.09 12.92 -5.68
N ILE A 106 28.30 12.49 -5.32
CA ILE A 106 29.26 11.83 -6.22
C ILE A 106 29.36 10.38 -5.79
N ALA A 107 28.81 9.48 -6.59
CA ALA A 107 28.68 8.07 -6.25
C ALA A 107 29.95 7.40 -5.76
N GLY A 108 29.90 6.78 -4.60
CA GLY A 108 30.92 5.88 -4.09
C GLY A 108 32.22 6.56 -3.62
N ASN A 109 32.19 7.85 -3.32
CA ASN A 109 33.37 8.56 -2.84
C ASN A 109 33.52 8.54 -1.30
N GLY A 110 32.49 8.07 -0.57
CA GLY A 110 32.47 7.99 0.89
C GLY A 110 32.33 9.34 1.60
N ILE A 111 31.85 10.37 0.89
CA ILE A 111 31.69 11.73 1.37
C ILE A 111 30.21 12.14 1.23
N ASP A 112 29.69 12.82 2.20
CA ASP A 112 28.43 13.55 2.16
C ASP A 112 28.68 14.89 1.44
N ASP A 113 28.56 14.90 0.09
CA ASP A 113 28.94 16.05 -0.75
C ASP A 113 27.95 17.20 -0.59
N ASP A 114 26.68 16.96 -0.35
CA ASP A 114 25.65 17.98 -0.16
C ASP A 114 25.45 18.39 1.29
N LYS A 115 26.14 17.73 2.22
CA LYS A 115 26.16 18.02 3.66
C LYS A 115 24.79 17.92 4.32
N ASN A 116 23.97 16.99 3.82
CA ASN A 116 22.65 16.73 4.37
C ASN A 116 22.66 15.76 5.57
N GLY A 117 23.82 15.14 5.88
CA GLY A 117 24.03 14.18 6.97
C GLY A 117 24.01 12.72 6.52
N TYR A 118 23.87 12.42 5.22
CA TYR A 118 23.73 11.10 4.64
C TYR A 118 24.79 10.87 3.56
N ILE A 119 25.73 9.96 3.80
CA ILE A 119 26.89 9.72 2.92
C ILE A 119 26.48 8.92 1.70
N ASP A 120 26.83 9.39 0.48
CA ASP A 120 26.56 8.70 -0.78
C ASP A 120 25.07 8.31 -0.95
N ASP A 121 24.12 9.13 -0.55
CA ASP A 121 22.69 8.86 -0.62
C ASP A 121 22.10 9.00 -2.03
N MET A 122 22.75 8.32 -2.99
CA MET A 122 22.49 8.43 -4.43
C MET A 122 21.04 8.21 -4.83
N HIS A 123 20.33 7.26 -4.20
CA HIS A 123 18.96 6.87 -4.57
C HIS A 123 17.98 6.98 -3.41
N GLY A 124 18.44 7.52 -2.27
CA GLY A 124 17.70 7.59 -1.04
C GLY A 124 18.52 7.13 0.14
N TRP A 125 17.86 6.79 1.25
CA TRP A 125 18.53 6.38 2.49
C TRP A 125 17.86 5.18 3.15
N ASN A 126 18.68 4.35 3.78
CA ASN A 126 18.26 3.17 4.53
C ASN A 126 18.47 3.42 6.04
N PHE A 127 17.38 3.73 6.74
CA PHE A 127 17.36 3.95 8.20
C PHE A 127 17.47 2.64 8.99
N LEU A 128 17.26 1.48 8.36
CA LEU A 128 17.34 0.17 9.01
C LEU A 128 18.74 -0.46 8.95
N GLY A 129 19.66 0.09 8.12
CA GLY A 129 20.94 -0.56 7.87
C GLY A 129 20.76 -2.01 7.45
N ASP A 130 21.39 -2.95 8.19
CA ASP A 130 21.31 -4.38 7.92
C ASP A 130 20.18 -5.09 8.69
N ILE A 131 19.29 -4.34 9.35
CA ILE A 131 18.12 -4.89 10.03
C ILE A 131 17.05 -5.25 9.00
N THR A 132 16.50 -6.48 9.08
CA THR A 132 15.34 -6.92 8.32
C THR A 132 14.10 -7.09 9.20
N LYS A 133 14.30 -7.42 10.49
CA LYS A 133 13.24 -7.69 11.46
C LYS A 133 13.28 -6.74 12.64
N GLU A 134 12.09 -6.46 13.19
CA GLU A 134 11.93 -5.72 14.43
C GLU A 134 10.80 -6.31 15.28
N ASN A 135 10.78 -5.94 16.56
CA ASN A 135 9.65 -6.26 17.42
C ASN A 135 8.40 -5.46 17.02
N LEU A 136 7.24 -6.02 17.25
CA LEU A 136 5.99 -5.25 17.22
C LEU A 136 5.98 -4.22 18.36
N GLU A 137 5.29 -3.11 18.18
CA GLU A 137 5.35 -1.99 19.14
C GLU A 137 4.79 -2.39 20.52
N TYR A 138 3.75 -3.24 20.58
CA TYR A 138 3.25 -3.72 21.86
C TYR A 138 4.31 -4.53 22.62
N GLU A 139 5.18 -5.28 21.91
CA GLU A 139 6.28 -6.04 22.52
C GLU A 139 7.34 -5.09 23.10
N ARG A 140 7.67 -4.00 22.38
CA ARG A 140 8.58 -2.95 22.87
C ARG A 140 8.04 -2.26 24.13
N ILE A 141 6.74 -1.97 24.16
CA ILE A 141 6.05 -1.41 25.32
C ILE A 141 6.05 -2.39 26.50
N ILE A 142 5.88 -3.69 26.28
CA ILE A 142 5.97 -4.71 27.34
C ILE A 142 7.38 -4.78 27.92
N LYS A 143 8.42 -4.65 27.07
CA LYS A 143 9.82 -4.64 27.51
C LYS A 143 10.15 -3.38 28.33
N ASP A 144 9.62 -2.24 27.93
CA ASP A 144 9.85 -0.95 28.60
C ASP A 144 8.54 -0.18 28.80
N LYS A 145 7.89 -0.42 29.91
CA LYS A 145 6.64 0.26 30.30
C LYS A 145 6.77 1.77 30.49
N ALA A 146 8.00 2.30 30.56
CA ALA A 146 8.22 3.74 30.70
C ALA A 146 8.02 4.51 29.38
N LEU A 147 7.92 3.80 28.25
CA LEU A 147 7.66 4.41 26.93
C LEU A 147 6.29 5.07 26.82
N VAL A 148 5.31 4.62 27.60
CA VAL A 148 3.92 5.03 27.49
C VAL A 148 3.24 5.22 28.85
N ASP A 149 2.06 5.80 28.86
CA ASP A 149 1.22 5.86 30.05
C ASP A 149 0.65 4.47 30.45
N GLN A 150 0.11 4.39 31.67
CA GLN A 150 -0.42 3.14 32.21
C GLN A 150 -1.61 2.58 31.40
N ALA A 151 -2.44 3.41 30.81
CA ALA A 151 -3.59 2.96 30.02
C ALA A 151 -3.12 2.30 28.71
N THR A 152 -2.17 2.91 28.02
CA THR A 152 -1.54 2.38 26.80
C THR A 152 -0.78 1.08 27.09
N TYR A 153 -0.02 1.02 28.21
CA TYR A 153 0.63 -0.21 28.65
C TYR A 153 -0.37 -1.37 28.87
N LEU A 154 -1.52 -1.10 29.50
CA LEU A 154 -2.54 -2.12 29.73
C LEU A 154 -3.17 -2.62 28.42
N LYS A 155 -3.36 -1.74 27.42
CA LYS A 155 -3.80 -2.15 26.08
C LYS A 155 -2.75 -3.06 25.42
N ALA A 156 -1.48 -2.68 25.43
CA ALA A 156 -0.38 -3.49 24.87
C ALA A 156 -0.28 -4.86 25.58
N LYS A 157 -0.43 -4.87 26.92
CA LYS A 157 -0.45 -6.10 27.69
C LYS A 157 -1.63 -7.01 27.32
N ALA A 158 -2.81 -6.45 27.13
CA ALA A 158 -3.99 -7.23 26.73
C ALA A 158 -3.78 -7.92 25.37
N ILE A 159 -3.18 -7.24 24.38
CA ILE A 159 -2.82 -7.84 23.11
C ILE A 159 -1.80 -8.96 23.28
N ASN A 160 -0.77 -8.75 24.10
CA ASN A 160 0.22 -9.79 24.37
C ASN A 160 -0.40 -11.02 25.04
N ASP A 161 -1.29 -10.81 26.01
CA ASP A 161 -1.99 -11.89 26.70
C ASP A 161 -2.87 -12.68 25.71
N GLU A 162 -3.60 -12.00 24.82
CA GLU A 162 -4.39 -12.61 23.75
C GLU A 162 -3.51 -13.45 22.81
N LYS A 163 -2.34 -12.93 22.39
CA LYS A 163 -1.39 -13.65 21.54
C LYS A 163 -0.83 -14.91 22.23
N ILE A 164 -0.60 -14.85 23.53
CA ILE A 164 -0.19 -16.03 24.33
C ILE A 164 -1.32 -17.06 24.37
N ASP A 165 -2.57 -16.63 24.55
CA ASP A 165 -3.72 -17.53 24.57
C ASP A 165 -3.95 -18.18 23.20
N GLU A 166 -3.86 -17.40 22.10
CA GLU A 166 -3.92 -17.91 20.73
C GLU A 166 -2.80 -18.94 20.46
N ALA A 167 -1.56 -18.61 20.82
CA ALA A 167 -0.42 -19.51 20.68
C ALA A 167 -0.58 -20.80 21.50
N THR A 168 -1.15 -20.71 22.71
CA THR A 168 -1.41 -21.88 23.56
C THR A 168 -2.42 -22.83 22.92
N GLN A 169 -3.52 -22.28 22.39
CA GLN A 169 -4.57 -23.07 21.73
C GLN A 169 -4.05 -23.63 20.39
N GLY A 170 -3.38 -22.78 19.58
CA GLY A 170 -2.80 -23.15 18.31
C GLY A 170 -1.77 -24.27 18.44
N ARG A 171 -0.88 -24.17 19.43
CA ARG A 171 0.10 -25.22 19.74
C ARG A 171 -0.57 -26.56 20.00
N ALA A 172 -1.55 -26.61 20.88
CA ALA A 172 -2.25 -27.85 21.23
C ALA A 172 -2.92 -28.48 20.00
N GLN A 173 -3.53 -27.65 19.15
CA GLN A 173 -4.14 -28.09 17.89
C GLN A 173 -3.10 -28.61 16.90
N LEU A 174 -1.99 -27.88 16.69
CA LEU A 174 -0.91 -28.26 15.77
C LEU A 174 -0.20 -29.54 16.24
N GLU A 175 0.07 -29.72 17.54
CA GLU A 175 0.64 -30.95 18.09
C GLU A 175 -0.29 -32.15 17.84
N SER A 176 -1.60 -31.99 18.09
CA SER A 176 -2.60 -33.02 17.82
C SER A 176 -2.68 -33.37 16.33
N MET A 177 -2.68 -32.34 15.45
CA MET A 177 -2.70 -32.52 14.00
C MET A 177 -1.42 -33.22 13.51
N THR A 178 -0.26 -32.83 14.02
CA THR A 178 1.04 -33.47 13.71
C THR A 178 1.03 -34.96 14.05
N MET A 179 0.53 -35.32 15.24
CA MET A 179 0.42 -36.72 15.63
C MET A 179 -0.53 -37.51 14.74
N ALA A 180 -1.67 -36.93 14.41
CA ALA A 180 -2.66 -37.57 13.52
C ALA A 180 -2.12 -37.77 12.10
N ILE A 181 -1.45 -36.76 11.53
CA ILE A 181 -0.84 -36.82 10.19
C ILE A 181 0.29 -37.85 10.17
N ASN A 182 1.20 -37.84 11.15
CA ASN A 182 2.30 -38.79 11.20
C ASN A 182 1.80 -40.23 11.26
N LYS A 183 0.82 -40.50 12.14
CA LYS A 183 0.22 -41.83 12.25
C LYS A 183 -0.50 -42.25 10.95
N ALA A 184 -1.26 -41.33 10.36
CA ALA A 184 -1.96 -41.60 9.11
C ALA A 184 -0.99 -41.85 7.94
N ASP A 185 0.07 -41.04 7.81
CA ASP A 185 1.11 -41.17 6.80
C ASP A 185 1.82 -42.53 6.87
N GLU A 186 2.21 -42.98 8.09
CA GLU A 186 2.82 -44.31 8.30
C GLU A 186 1.91 -45.45 7.84
N ILE A 187 0.61 -45.38 8.16
CA ILE A 187 -0.38 -46.38 7.78
C ILE A 187 -0.55 -46.41 6.26
N ILE A 188 -0.69 -45.25 5.63
CA ILE A 188 -0.86 -45.14 4.17
C ILE A 188 0.39 -45.60 3.43
N LYS A 189 1.60 -45.24 3.87
CA LYS A 189 2.86 -45.73 3.32
C LYS A 189 2.95 -47.26 3.34
N LYS A 190 2.58 -47.86 4.47
CA LYS A 190 2.55 -49.31 4.63
C LYS A 190 1.52 -49.97 3.72
N GLU A 191 0.32 -49.40 3.58
CA GLU A 191 -0.73 -49.94 2.73
C GLU A 191 -0.35 -49.88 1.25
N LEU A 192 0.16 -48.72 0.80
CA LEU A 192 0.60 -48.47 -0.58
C LEU A 192 1.97 -49.10 -0.89
N LYS A 193 2.78 -49.50 0.11
CA LYS A 193 4.17 -49.90 0.01
C LYS A 193 5.04 -48.87 -0.71
N LYS A 194 4.83 -47.59 -0.42
CA LYS A 194 5.49 -46.44 -1.01
C LYS A 194 5.85 -45.42 0.06
N GLU A 195 6.99 -44.74 -0.10
CA GLU A 195 7.39 -43.64 0.78
C GLU A 195 6.75 -42.31 0.38
N VAL A 196 6.41 -42.13 -0.89
CA VAL A 196 5.75 -40.94 -1.42
C VAL A 196 4.53 -41.38 -2.22
N TYR A 197 3.42 -40.67 -2.06
CA TYR A 197 2.16 -40.97 -2.73
C TYR A 197 1.38 -39.67 -3.02
N THR A 198 0.45 -39.75 -3.96
CA THR A 198 -0.41 -38.65 -4.38
C THR A 198 -1.84 -38.82 -3.88
N ALA A 199 -2.66 -37.76 -4.04
CA ALA A 199 -4.08 -37.82 -3.70
C ALA A 199 -4.85 -38.86 -4.54
N GLU A 200 -4.47 -39.06 -5.80
CA GLU A 200 -5.07 -40.05 -6.69
C GLU A 200 -4.77 -41.48 -6.22
N GLU A 201 -3.56 -41.74 -5.75
CA GLU A 201 -3.18 -43.06 -5.25
C GLU A 201 -3.94 -43.48 -3.99
N LEU A 202 -4.37 -42.49 -3.17
CA LEU A 202 -5.25 -42.77 -2.03
C LEU A 202 -6.58 -43.36 -2.47
N GLU A 203 -7.11 -42.97 -3.63
CA GLU A 203 -8.40 -43.50 -4.11
C GLU A 203 -8.33 -45.01 -4.38
N GLY A 204 -7.14 -45.54 -4.73
CA GLY A 204 -6.91 -46.96 -4.95
C GLY A 204 -6.95 -47.83 -3.69
N ILE A 205 -6.94 -47.23 -2.47
CA ILE A 205 -7.02 -47.98 -1.21
C ILE A 205 -8.43 -48.48 -1.00
N THR A 206 -8.63 -49.79 -1.01
CA THR A 206 -9.93 -50.49 -0.85
C THR A 206 -10.08 -51.15 0.54
N SER A 207 -9.14 -50.94 1.44
CA SER A 207 -9.18 -51.50 2.80
C SER A 207 -10.46 -51.09 3.55
N THR A 208 -11.05 -52.03 4.27
CA THR A 208 -12.22 -51.83 5.15
C THR A 208 -11.82 -51.68 6.62
N ASP A 209 -10.52 -51.77 6.91
CA ASP A 209 -10.02 -51.53 8.28
C ASP A 209 -10.27 -50.07 8.67
N ALA A 210 -10.92 -49.88 9.81
CA ALA A 210 -11.34 -48.57 10.29
C ALA A 210 -10.19 -47.58 10.43
N THR A 211 -9.02 -48.04 10.84
CA THR A 211 -7.83 -47.20 11.03
C THR A 211 -7.27 -46.74 9.67
N THR A 212 -7.23 -47.66 8.69
CA THR A 212 -6.79 -47.35 7.31
C THR A 212 -7.76 -46.38 6.62
N VAL A 213 -9.08 -46.60 6.80
CA VAL A 213 -10.12 -45.70 6.26
C VAL A 213 -9.98 -44.30 6.84
N GLN A 214 -9.82 -44.18 8.17
CA GLN A 214 -9.63 -42.89 8.84
C GLN A 214 -8.33 -42.21 8.37
N SER A 215 -7.24 -42.97 8.26
CA SER A 215 -5.95 -42.44 7.78
C SER A 215 -6.05 -41.94 6.33
N LYS A 216 -6.75 -42.67 5.46
CA LYS A 216 -7.04 -42.23 4.08
C LYS A 216 -7.79 -40.89 4.08
N GLN A 217 -8.81 -40.71 4.92
CA GLN A 217 -9.56 -39.45 5.01
C GLN A 217 -8.68 -38.30 5.47
N ILE A 218 -7.85 -38.49 6.52
CA ILE A 218 -6.93 -37.48 7.00
C ILE A 218 -5.96 -37.06 5.89
N MET A 219 -5.31 -38.02 5.23
CA MET A 219 -4.32 -37.70 4.20
C MET A 219 -4.96 -37.08 2.96
N LYS A 220 -6.18 -37.51 2.57
CA LYS A 220 -6.95 -36.88 1.50
C LYS A 220 -7.24 -35.41 1.78
N GLN A 221 -7.67 -35.08 3.01
CA GLN A 221 -7.91 -33.72 3.44
C GLN A 221 -6.61 -32.90 3.41
N MET A 222 -5.50 -33.46 3.89
CA MET A 222 -4.21 -32.77 3.88
C MET A 222 -3.71 -32.50 2.45
N LEU A 223 -3.75 -33.50 1.57
CA LEU A 223 -3.31 -33.33 0.18
C LEU A 223 -4.24 -32.43 -0.65
N SER A 224 -5.46 -32.16 -0.19
CA SER A 224 -6.34 -31.18 -0.83
C SER A 224 -5.84 -29.74 -0.77
N PHE A 225 -4.86 -29.43 0.08
CA PHE A 225 -4.15 -28.15 0.09
C PHE A 225 -3.14 -28.01 -1.07
N GLY A 226 -2.94 -29.04 -1.88
CA GLY A 226 -2.09 -28.99 -3.07
C GLY A 226 -0.59 -29.13 -2.80
N LEU A 227 -0.20 -29.47 -1.58
CA LEU A 227 1.20 -29.65 -1.18
C LEU A 227 1.52 -31.13 -0.95
N PRO A 228 2.76 -31.59 -1.26
CA PRO A 228 3.25 -32.90 -0.84
C PRO A 228 3.23 -33.05 0.69
N VAL A 229 3.06 -34.29 1.17
CA VAL A 229 3.01 -34.59 2.62
C VAL A 229 4.25 -34.08 3.38
N ALA A 230 5.43 -34.17 2.76
CA ALA A 230 6.67 -33.68 3.36
C ALA A 230 6.64 -32.17 3.59
N ASP A 231 6.18 -31.40 2.59
CA ASP A 231 6.10 -29.95 2.65
C ASP A 231 5.03 -29.49 3.65
N LEU A 232 3.89 -30.16 3.71
CA LEU A 232 2.87 -29.93 4.74
C LEU A 232 3.43 -30.10 6.16
N LYS A 233 4.25 -31.14 6.40
CA LYS A 233 4.88 -31.34 7.70
C LYS A 233 5.88 -30.22 8.04
N VAL A 234 6.59 -29.70 7.05
CA VAL A 234 7.49 -28.55 7.23
C VAL A 234 6.70 -27.29 7.61
N GLU A 235 5.60 -27.00 6.90
CA GLU A 235 4.75 -25.84 7.22
C GLU A 235 4.13 -25.95 8.62
N ILE A 236 3.57 -27.12 8.99
CA ILE A 236 3.02 -27.32 10.33
C ILE A 236 4.10 -27.15 11.42
N LYS A 237 5.32 -27.63 11.15
CA LYS A 237 6.45 -27.45 12.06
C LYS A 237 6.81 -25.97 12.22
N LYS A 238 6.84 -25.22 11.15
CA LYS A 238 7.13 -23.78 11.15
C LYS A 238 6.09 -23.01 11.99
N GLU A 239 4.82 -23.32 11.82
CA GLU A 239 3.73 -22.74 12.64
C GLU A 239 3.87 -23.11 14.14
N LEU A 240 4.24 -24.36 14.42
CA LEU A 240 4.49 -24.82 15.79
C LEU A 240 5.68 -24.10 16.41
N ASP A 241 6.78 -23.97 15.69
CA ASP A 241 7.97 -23.25 16.13
C ASP A 241 7.63 -21.76 16.41
N GLY A 242 6.81 -21.13 15.55
CA GLY A 242 6.28 -19.77 15.76
C GLY A 242 5.45 -19.64 17.05
N ALA A 243 4.54 -20.58 17.31
CA ALA A 243 3.77 -20.60 18.56
C ALA A 243 4.69 -20.75 19.78
N LEU A 244 5.73 -21.58 19.69
CA LEU A 244 6.71 -21.76 20.78
C LEU A 244 7.53 -20.50 21.04
N VAL A 245 7.91 -19.75 20.01
CA VAL A 245 8.61 -18.44 20.14
C VAL A 245 7.76 -17.48 20.97
N THR A 246 6.46 -17.38 20.68
CA THR A 246 5.52 -16.54 21.43
C THR A 246 5.39 -17.00 22.89
N LEU A 247 5.16 -18.31 23.11
CA LEU A 247 4.98 -18.89 24.45
C LEU A 247 6.23 -18.79 25.34
N ASN A 248 7.41 -18.89 24.76
CA ASN A 248 8.68 -18.73 25.49
C ASN A 248 9.02 -17.26 25.74
N GLY A 249 8.30 -16.32 25.15
CA GLY A 249 8.61 -14.89 25.16
C GLY A 249 9.95 -14.59 24.49
N ASP A 250 10.34 -15.36 23.48
CA ASP A 250 11.63 -15.19 22.81
C ASP A 250 11.65 -13.88 22.01
N ASN A 251 10.52 -13.44 21.43
CA ASN A 251 10.35 -12.13 20.83
C ASN A 251 10.71 -10.99 21.81
N LEU A 252 10.30 -11.12 23.07
CA LEU A 252 10.58 -10.12 24.10
C LEU A 252 12.06 -10.06 24.51
N LYS A 253 12.85 -11.09 24.22
CA LYS A 253 14.29 -11.15 24.51
C LYS A 253 15.15 -10.56 23.40
N ASN A 254 14.64 -10.52 22.17
CA ASN A 254 15.36 -10.02 21.00
C ASN A 254 15.56 -8.50 21.06
N ASN A 255 16.71 -8.05 20.62
CA ASN A 255 17.02 -6.66 20.37
C ASN A 255 17.68 -6.56 18.98
N TYR A 256 16.82 -6.54 17.96
CA TYR A 256 17.26 -6.49 16.57
C TYR A 256 18.01 -5.19 16.25
N ARG A 257 17.61 -4.06 16.88
CA ARG A 257 18.21 -2.74 16.65
C ARG A 257 19.63 -2.58 17.18
N LYS A 258 20.09 -3.49 18.01
CA LYS A 258 21.45 -3.41 18.60
C LYS A 258 22.57 -3.27 17.57
N VAL A 259 22.42 -3.87 16.38
CA VAL A 259 23.44 -3.82 15.32
C VAL A 259 23.55 -2.42 14.69
N LEU A 260 22.49 -1.63 14.75
CA LEU A 260 22.46 -0.27 14.21
C LEU A 260 23.22 0.71 15.11
N GLY A 261 23.24 0.44 16.41
CA GLY A 261 24.02 1.19 17.40
C GLY A 261 23.45 2.55 17.77
N ASP A 262 22.26 2.90 17.26
CA ASP A 262 21.57 4.14 17.57
C ASP A 262 20.68 4.03 18.82
N ASN A 263 20.21 5.18 19.30
CA ASN A 263 19.20 5.27 20.34
C ASN A 263 17.81 5.55 19.73
N PRO A 264 16.89 4.58 19.67
CA PRO A 264 15.56 4.77 19.07
C PRO A 264 14.67 5.76 19.85
N ASN A 265 15.03 6.11 21.08
CA ASN A 265 14.30 7.06 21.93
C ASN A 265 14.94 8.46 21.92
N ASP A 266 15.85 8.74 20.99
CA ASP A 266 16.48 10.04 20.81
C ASP A 266 16.42 10.48 19.34
N LEU A 267 15.54 11.45 19.05
CA LEU A 267 15.37 11.98 17.69
C LEU A 267 16.60 12.75 17.20
N THR A 268 17.47 13.19 18.09
CA THR A 268 18.69 13.95 17.73
C THR A 268 19.85 13.05 17.30
N ASP A 269 19.79 11.77 17.63
CA ASP A 269 20.72 10.76 17.17
C ASP A 269 20.36 10.33 15.73
N THR A 270 20.91 11.04 14.74
CA THR A 270 20.59 10.88 13.31
C THR A 270 21.69 10.19 12.49
N LYS A 271 22.83 9.81 13.14
CA LYS A 271 23.99 9.24 12.43
C LYS A 271 23.95 7.72 12.42
N TYR A 272 23.02 7.13 11.69
CA TYR A 272 22.86 5.69 11.54
C TYR A 272 22.26 5.33 10.19
N GLY A 273 22.26 4.03 9.88
CA GLY A 273 21.81 3.55 8.58
C GLY A 273 22.92 3.55 7.53
N ASN A 274 22.56 3.39 6.28
CA ASN A 274 23.46 3.38 5.13
C ASN A 274 22.72 3.72 3.83
N ASN A 275 23.45 3.78 2.72
CA ASN A 275 22.90 4.10 1.39
C ASN A 275 22.39 2.87 0.60
N ASN A 276 22.38 1.68 1.18
CA ASN A 276 21.82 0.48 0.54
C ASN A 276 20.29 0.47 0.65
N VAL A 277 19.61 1.12 -0.27
CA VAL A 277 18.14 1.28 -0.27
C VAL A 277 17.38 0.01 -0.67
N ILE A 278 18.06 -1.03 -1.18
CA ILE A 278 17.48 -2.35 -1.39
C ILE A 278 17.36 -3.08 -0.04
N GLY A 279 18.37 -2.94 0.81
CA GLY A 279 18.55 -3.68 2.06
C GLY A 279 19.51 -4.86 1.90
N PRO A 280 19.82 -5.57 3.00
CA PRO A 280 20.79 -6.67 3.00
C PRO A 280 20.28 -7.92 2.28
N ASP A 281 18.98 -8.11 2.21
CA ASP A 281 18.31 -9.19 1.49
C ASP A 281 17.32 -8.60 0.48
N LYS A 282 17.55 -8.89 -0.80
CA LYS A 282 16.75 -8.34 -1.90
C LYS A 282 15.29 -8.81 -1.84
N GLU A 283 15.03 -10.03 -1.38
CA GLU A 283 13.68 -10.57 -1.24
C GLU A 283 12.86 -9.80 -0.18
N GLU A 284 13.49 -9.24 0.84
CA GLU A 284 12.83 -8.40 1.85
C GLU A 284 12.37 -7.04 1.28
N ALA A 285 12.93 -6.61 0.14
CA ALA A 285 12.46 -5.43 -0.59
C ALA A 285 11.18 -5.68 -1.41
N LEU A 286 10.54 -6.84 -1.27
CA LEU A 286 9.36 -7.24 -2.06
C LEU A 286 8.25 -6.21 -1.97
N HIS A 287 7.89 -5.78 -0.76
CA HIS A 287 6.77 -4.89 -0.55
C HIS A 287 7.02 -3.50 -1.17
N GLY A 288 8.16 -2.87 -0.88
CA GLY A 288 8.48 -1.54 -1.43
C GLY A 288 8.72 -1.56 -2.94
N THR A 289 9.28 -2.66 -3.49
CA THR A 289 9.41 -2.83 -4.95
C THR A 289 8.05 -2.91 -5.63
N HIS A 290 7.08 -3.59 -5.00
CA HIS A 290 5.73 -3.68 -5.52
C HIS A 290 5.01 -2.32 -5.45
N VAL A 291 5.14 -1.59 -4.36
CA VAL A 291 4.64 -0.22 -4.18
C VAL A 291 5.22 0.72 -5.23
N ALA A 292 6.54 0.66 -5.47
CA ALA A 292 7.21 1.45 -6.50
C ALA A 292 6.67 1.13 -7.91
N GLY A 293 6.43 -0.15 -8.20
CA GLY A 293 5.85 -0.60 -9.47
C GLY A 293 4.48 -0.02 -9.73
N ILE A 294 3.58 -0.04 -8.75
CA ILE A 294 2.23 0.54 -8.89
C ILE A 294 2.31 2.01 -9.31
N ILE A 295 3.26 2.77 -8.77
CA ILE A 295 3.45 4.18 -9.11
C ILE A 295 4.15 4.35 -10.47
N ALA A 296 5.25 3.61 -10.71
CA ALA A 296 6.28 4.03 -11.67
C ALA A 296 6.73 2.99 -12.70
N GLN A 297 6.32 1.71 -12.62
CA GLN A 297 6.70 0.74 -13.65
C GLN A 297 6.35 1.24 -15.06
N GLY A 298 7.14 0.85 -16.06
CA GLY A 298 7.06 1.40 -17.40
C GLY A 298 5.71 1.13 -18.08
N ARG A 299 5.10 2.15 -18.70
CA ARG A 299 3.87 1.97 -19.47
C ARG A 299 4.17 1.66 -20.93
N TYR A 300 3.39 0.75 -21.52
CA TYR A 300 3.44 0.41 -22.94
C TYR A 300 4.80 -0.14 -23.41
N ASN A 301 5.59 -0.72 -22.53
CA ASN A 301 6.90 -1.29 -22.83
C ASN A 301 6.87 -2.81 -23.13
N ASN A 302 5.68 -3.44 -23.09
CA ASN A 302 5.41 -4.86 -23.32
C ASN A 302 6.05 -5.80 -22.29
N ILE A 303 6.38 -5.30 -21.09
CA ILE A 303 6.80 -6.11 -19.94
C ILE A 303 5.96 -5.71 -18.72
N GLY A 304 5.75 -6.66 -17.82
CA GLY A 304 5.04 -6.40 -16.56
C GLY A 304 3.65 -5.81 -16.70
N GLY A 305 3.36 -4.83 -15.86
CA GLY A 305 2.14 -4.03 -15.87
C GLY A 305 2.42 -2.58 -16.29
N ASP A 306 1.48 -1.68 -15.97
CA ASP A 306 1.61 -0.24 -16.21
C ASP A 306 1.58 0.51 -14.88
N GLY A 307 2.56 1.35 -14.59
CA GLY A 307 2.54 2.26 -13.45
C GLY A 307 1.55 3.41 -13.66
N VAL A 308 0.94 3.89 -12.57
CA VAL A 308 -0.04 4.99 -12.66
C VAL A 308 0.61 6.28 -13.18
N ALA A 309 1.79 6.63 -12.70
CA ALA A 309 2.50 7.85 -13.09
C ALA A 309 3.70 7.62 -14.02
N SER A 310 4.24 6.40 -14.06
CA SER A 310 5.31 5.97 -14.98
C SER A 310 6.36 7.07 -15.26
N ASN A 311 6.47 7.54 -16.49
CA ASN A 311 7.47 8.51 -16.95
C ASN A 311 7.36 9.92 -16.33
N ASN A 312 6.35 10.18 -15.52
CA ASN A 312 6.10 11.49 -14.92
C ASN A 312 6.74 11.65 -13.53
N VAL A 313 7.42 10.61 -13.02
CA VAL A 313 7.97 10.58 -11.67
C VAL A 313 9.41 10.10 -11.64
N GLU A 314 10.07 10.41 -10.52
CA GLU A 314 11.30 9.79 -10.06
C GLU A 314 11.07 9.25 -8.66
N ILE A 315 11.42 7.99 -8.42
CA ILE A 315 11.20 7.29 -7.14
C ILE A 315 12.43 7.45 -6.26
N MET A 316 12.26 8.10 -5.12
CA MET A 316 13.26 8.17 -4.06
C MET A 316 12.98 7.03 -3.08
N ALA A 317 13.92 6.12 -2.93
CA ALA A 317 13.80 4.95 -2.07
C ALA A 317 14.23 5.28 -0.63
N VAL A 318 13.30 5.15 0.32
CA VAL A 318 13.59 5.40 1.75
C VAL A 318 13.22 4.15 2.55
N ARG A 319 14.23 3.38 2.96
CA ARG A 319 14.02 2.14 3.68
C ARG A 319 13.91 2.41 5.18
N ALA A 320 12.71 2.23 5.75
CA ALA A 320 12.43 2.51 7.15
C ALA A 320 11.39 1.56 7.78
N VAL A 321 10.87 0.59 7.03
CA VAL A 321 9.82 -0.35 7.46
C VAL A 321 10.38 -1.77 7.48
N PRO A 322 10.61 -2.38 8.65
CA PRO A 322 11.11 -3.75 8.80
C PRO A 322 9.96 -4.79 8.73
N ASP A 323 10.31 -6.07 8.75
CA ASP A 323 9.37 -7.13 9.15
C ASP A 323 9.12 -7.00 10.66
N GLY A 324 7.98 -6.44 11.04
CA GLY A 324 7.62 -5.97 12.38
C GLY A 324 7.11 -4.52 12.33
N ASP A 325 7.07 -3.82 13.48
CA ASP A 325 6.63 -2.43 13.50
C ASP A 325 7.81 -1.45 13.36
N GLU A 326 7.62 -0.46 12.51
CA GLU A 326 8.55 0.64 12.30
C GLU A 326 8.72 1.50 13.58
N TYR A 327 9.88 2.10 13.77
CA TYR A 327 10.11 3.08 14.84
C TYR A 327 9.60 4.47 14.43
N ASP A 328 8.95 5.16 15.35
CA ASP A 328 8.52 6.56 15.16
C ASP A 328 9.66 7.49 14.77
N LYS A 329 10.88 7.23 15.31
CA LYS A 329 12.10 7.93 14.98
C LYS A 329 12.44 7.82 13.49
N ASP A 330 12.45 6.58 12.98
CA ASP A 330 12.83 6.32 11.59
C ASP A 330 11.82 6.95 10.63
N ILE A 331 10.53 6.84 10.93
CA ILE A 331 9.47 7.45 10.12
C ILE A 331 9.53 8.98 10.14
N ALA A 332 9.76 9.60 11.31
CA ALA A 332 9.89 11.04 11.40
C ALA A 332 11.10 11.57 10.60
N LEU A 333 12.22 10.86 10.66
CA LEU A 333 13.44 11.21 9.90
C LEU A 333 13.26 10.91 8.41
N ALA A 334 12.64 9.80 8.04
CA ALA A 334 12.36 9.42 6.64
C ALA A 334 11.45 10.45 5.93
N ILE A 335 10.39 10.92 6.60
CA ILE A 335 9.54 12.00 6.08
C ILE A 335 10.37 13.27 5.85
N ARG A 336 11.19 13.69 6.84
CA ARG A 336 12.02 14.89 6.70
C ARG A 336 13.05 14.74 5.60
N TYR A 337 13.72 13.59 5.51
CA TYR A 337 14.68 13.28 4.46
C TYR A 337 14.04 13.42 3.06
N ALA A 338 12.90 12.77 2.84
CA ALA A 338 12.20 12.84 1.55
C ALA A 338 11.80 14.28 1.20
N VAL A 339 11.30 15.06 2.17
CA VAL A 339 10.93 16.48 1.99
C VAL A 339 12.14 17.33 1.63
N ASP A 340 13.26 17.18 2.33
CA ASP A 340 14.47 17.99 2.15
C ASP A 340 15.18 17.69 0.83
N ASN A 341 15.03 16.46 0.33
CA ASN A 341 15.51 16.04 -0.99
C ASN A 341 14.49 16.25 -2.13
N GLY A 342 13.42 17.01 -1.87
CA GLY A 342 12.56 17.59 -2.90
C GLY A 342 11.35 16.76 -3.32
N ALA A 343 11.00 15.71 -2.58
CA ALA A 343 9.76 14.97 -2.81
C ALA A 343 8.55 15.92 -2.83
N LYS A 344 7.60 15.65 -3.70
CA LYS A 344 6.31 16.37 -3.80
C LYS A 344 5.14 15.50 -3.34
N VAL A 345 5.33 14.20 -3.36
CA VAL A 345 4.42 13.20 -2.83
C VAL A 345 5.28 12.21 -2.03
N ILE A 346 4.81 11.78 -0.87
CA ILE A 346 5.39 10.68 -0.10
C ILE A 346 4.32 9.59 -0.02
N ASN A 347 4.69 8.34 -0.33
CA ASN A 347 3.85 7.18 -0.09
C ASN A 347 4.32 6.45 1.17
N GLY A 348 3.39 6.21 2.11
CA GLY A 348 3.59 5.42 3.32
C GLY A 348 2.62 4.24 3.35
N SER A 349 3.09 3.06 2.96
CA SER A 349 2.29 1.82 2.93
C SER A 349 2.55 0.95 4.15
N PHE A 350 2.52 1.52 5.33
CA PHE A 350 2.79 0.88 6.63
C PHE A 350 1.85 1.43 7.71
N GLY A 351 1.88 0.84 8.89
CA GLY A 351 1.15 1.37 10.04
C GLY A 351 1.14 0.40 11.22
N LYS A 352 0.86 0.94 12.40
CA LYS A 352 0.87 0.22 13.66
C LYS A 352 -0.19 0.73 14.64
N SER A 353 -0.51 -0.08 15.64
CA SER A 353 -1.55 0.25 16.64
C SER A 353 -1.05 1.13 17.79
N PHE A 354 0.26 1.28 17.97
CA PHE A 354 0.85 2.09 19.03
C PHE A 354 1.95 2.98 18.48
N SER A 355 2.10 4.18 19.03
CA SER A 355 3.15 5.12 18.64
C SER A 355 3.60 5.93 19.87
N PRO A 356 4.57 5.41 20.65
CA PRO A 356 5.06 6.06 21.87
C PRO A 356 5.59 7.47 21.64
N HIS A 357 6.20 7.71 20.49
CA HIS A 357 6.76 8.99 20.09
C HIS A 357 5.97 9.64 18.93
N LYS A 358 4.64 9.45 18.89
CA LYS A 358 3.75 9.98 17.82
C LYS A 358 4.00 11.46 17.51
N GLN A 359 4.39 12.26 18.52
CA GLN A 359 4.63 13.68 18.31
C GLN A 359 5.77 13.97 17.32
N TRP A 360 6.79 13.11 17.25
CA TRP A 360 7.87 13.26 16.28
C TRP A 360 7.37 13.09 14.84
N VAL A 361 6.50 12.13 14.64
CA VAL A 361 5.86 11.87 13.34
C VAL A 361 4.88 12.99 13.00
N TYR A 362 4.06 13.45 13.94
CA TYR A 362 3.16 14.60 13.76
C TYR A 362 3.92 15.88 13.37
N ASP A 363 5.05 16.14 14.00
CA ASP A 363 5.91 17.29 13.66
C ASP A 363 6.54 17.13 12.28
N ALA A 364 6.84 15.90 11.84
CA ALA A 364 7.33 15.62 10.49
C ALA A 364 6.22 15.80 9.43
N ILE A 365 4.97 15.39 9.72
CA ILE A 365 3.81 15.62 8.85
C ILE A 365 3.57 17.14 8.68
N LYS A 366 3.57 17.90 9.78
CA LYS A 366 3.46 19.38 9.73
C LYS A 366 4.64 20.03 9.01
N TYR A 367 5.84 19.44 9.10
CA TYR A 367 6.98 19.91 8.33
C TYR A 367 6.79 19.70 6.84
N ALA A 368 6.29 18.53 6.43
CA ALA A 368 5.93 18.22 5.06
C ALA A 368 4.85 19.18 4.52
N GLU A 369 3.83 19.52 5.33
CA GLU A 369 2.81 20.52 4.99
C GLU A 369 3.44 21.89 4.67
N LYS A 370 4.29 22.40 5.55
CA LYS A 370 5.00 23.68 5.37
C LYS A 370 5.87 23.72 4.11
N LYS A 371 6.33 22.55 3.65
CA LYS A 371 7.15 22.38 2.45
C LYS A 371 6.33 21.99 1.20
N ASP A 372 5.01 22.00 1.32
CA ASP A 372 4.10 21.67 0.24
C ASP A 372 4.31 20.24 -0.30
N VAL A 373 4.37 19.26 0.58
CA VAL A 373 4.51 17.83 0.26
C VAL A 373 3.27 17.08 0.74
N LEU A 374 2.64 16.32 -0.16
CA LEU A 374 1.51 15.45 0.15
C LEU A 374 2.00 14.10 0.67
N ILE A 375 1.41 13.63 1.76
CA ILE A 375 1.62 12.27 2.28
C ILE A 375 0.38 11.44 1.94
N VAL A 376 0.58 10.30 1.26
CA VAL A 376 -0.45 9.32 0.94
C VAL A 376 -0.20 8.09 1.80
N HIS A 377 -1.18 7.72 2.60
CA HIS A 377 -1.02 6.70 3.65
C HIS A 377 -2.06 5.58 3.54
N ALA A 378 -1.65 4.34 3.82
CA ALA A 378 -2.53 3.18 3.84
C ALA A 378 -3.36 3.13 5.13
N ALA A 379 -4.66 2.85 5.04
CA ALA A 379 -5.56 2.83 6.19
C ALA A 379 -5.34 1.64 7.15
N GLY A 380 -4.65 0.58 6.70
CA GLY A 380 -4.44 -0.66 7.46
C GLY A 380 -5.39 -1.81 7.06
N ASN A 381 -5.04 -3.04 7.49
CA ASN A 381 -5.63 -4.28 6.97
C ASN A 381 -6.30 -5.14 8.06
N ASP A 382 -6.79 -4.51 9.13
CA ASP A 382 -7.37 -5.20 10.31
C ASP A 382 -8.90 -5.27 10.28
N ALA A 383 -9.54 -4.79 9.20
CA ALA A 383 -10.99 -4.67 9.07
C ALA A 383 -11.64 -3.82 10.18
N LYS A 384 -10.93 -2.83 10.72
CA LYS A 384 -11.33 -1.99 11.85
C LYS A 384 -11.89 -0.65 11.42
N ASP A 385 -12.73 -0.08 12.28
CA ASP A 385 -13.17 1.32 12.24
C ASP A 385 -12.11 2.19 12.93
N ILE A 386 -11.29 2.91 12.15
CA ILE A 386 -10.21 3.76 12.68
C ILE A 386 -10.70 5.12 13.20
N ASP A 387 -11.99 5.40 13.15
CA ASP A 387 -12.60 6.49 13.93
C ASP A 387 -12.67 6.11 15.42
N VAL A 388 -12.59 4.80 15.74
CA VAL A 388 -12.67 4.23 17.10
C VAL A 388 -11.30 3.67 17.53
N GLU A 389 -10.71 2.82 16.70
CA GLU A 389 -9.44 2.15 17.00
C GLU A 389 -8.23 3.05 16.66
N ASP A 390 -7.12 2.82 17.39
CA ASP A 390 -5.88 3.54 17.13
C ASP A 390 -5.19 2.99 15.88
N ASN A 391 -4.72 3.88 15.01
CA ASN A 391 -3.94 3.59 13.82
C ASN A 391 -2.93 4.71 13.57
N PHE A 392 -1.66 4.39 13.42
CA PHE A 392 -0.55 5.34 13.25
C PHE A 392 0.31 4.99 12.03
N PRO A 393 0.87 6.03 11.34
CA PRO A 393 0.67 7.45 11.58
C PRO A 393 -0.73 7.93 11.18
N ASN A 394 -1.16 9.05 11.73
CA ASN A 394 -2.39 9.75 11.34
C ASN A 394 -2.18 11.26 11.46
N ASP A 395 -3.14 12.04 10.98
CA ASP A 395 -3.18 13.50 11.08
C ASP A 395 -4.25 14.04 12.04
N SER A 396 -4.78 13.16 12.92
CA SER A 396 -5.86 13.50 13.87
C SER A 396 -5.62 12.82 15.22
N ASP A 397 -5.07 13.54 16.18
CA ASP A 397 -4.77 13.01 17.53
C ASP A 397 -6.03 12.68 18.34
N ASP A 398 -7.11 13.42 18.12
CA ASP A 398 -8.41 13.24 18.77
C ASP A 398 -9.40 12.40 17.94
N LYS A 399 -8.96 11.86 16.79
CA LYS A 399 -9.76 11.13 15.79
C LYS A 399 -10.95 11.92 15.23
N LYS A 400 -10.93 13.24 15.36
CA LYS A 400 -12.02 14.14 14.92
C LYS A 400 -11.52 15.29 14.09
N THR A 401 -10.35 15.82 14.44
CA THR A 401 -9.83 17.06 13.87
C THR A 401 -8.45 16.82 13.28
N GLU A 402 -8.33 16.95 11.97
CA GLU A 402 -7.02 16.93 11.31
C GLU A 402 -6.19 18.14 11.74
N PHE A 403 -4.93 17.91 12.08
CA PHE A 403 -3.98 18.97 12.44
C PHE A 403 -3.12 19.44 11.26
N ALA A 404 -3.25 18.77 10.10
CA ALA A 404 -2.54 19.07 8.86
C ALA A 404 -3.41 18.72 7.65
N ASP A 405 -3.33 19.52 6.57
CA ASP A 405 -4.16 19.35 5.36
C ASP A 405 -3.33 18.82 4.17
N ASN A 406 -2.31 18.01 4.47
CA ASN A 406 -1.39 17.42 3.50
C ASN A 406 -1.22 15.90 3.64
N MET A 407 -2.08 15.24 4.39
CA MET A 407 -2.11 13.78 4.50
C MET A 407 -3.45 13.26 3.99
N ILE A 408 -3.43 12.15 3.25
CA ILE A 408 -4.61 11.48 2.73
C ILE A 408 -4.52 9.98 3.02
N THR A 409 -5.51 9.43 3.72
CA THR A 409 -5.56 8.03 4.16
C THR A 409 -6.48 7.21 3.26
N ILE A 410 -5.99 6.06 2.78
CA ILE A 410 -6.56 5.29 1.67
C ILE A 410 -7.05 3.93 2.12
N GLY A 411 -8.37 3.68 1.94
CA GLY A 411 -8.98 2.35 2.06
C GLY A 411 -8.87 1.53 0.77
N ALA A 412 -8.98 0.21 0.89
CA ALA A 412 -8.79 -0.72 -0.23
C ALA A 412 -10.10 -1.22 -0.83
N LEU A 413 -10.14 -1.27 -2.16
CA LEU A 413 -11.21 -1.88 -2.95
C LEU A 413 -10.81 -3.21 -3.56
N ASN A 414 -11.85 -4.04 -3.77
CA ASN A 414 -11.84 -5.21 -4.61
C ASN A 414 -12.31 -4.85 -6.05
N PHE A 415 -11.95 -5.67 -7.04
CA PHE A 415 -12.36 -5.51 -8.44
C PHE A 415 -13.83 -5.89 -8.71
N GLU A 416 -14.50 -6.53 -7.76
CA GLU A 416 -15.91 -6.89 -7.86
C GLU A 416 -16.81 -5.74 -7.41
N TYR A 417 -17.63 -5.20 -8.34
CA TYR A 417 -18.60 -4.19 -7.99
C TYR A 417 -19.81 -4.80 -7.27
N GLY A 418 -20.25 -4.16 -6.19
CA GLY A 418 -21.41 -4.59 -5.40
C GLY A 418 -21.12 -4.65 -3.90
N GLU A 419 -21.76 -5.56 -3.17
CA GLU A 419 -21.59 -5.69 -1.71
C GLU A 419 -20.15 -5.99 -1.28
N GLY A 420 -19.38 -6.68 -2.13
CA GLY A 420 -17.98 -7.06 -1.89
C GLY A 420 -16.95 -6.08 -2.42
N ILE A 421 -17.34 -4.86 -2.81
CA ILE A 421 -16.40 -3.89 -3.41
C ILE A 421 -15.33 -3.40 -2.43
N VAL A 422 -15.64 -3.31 -1.14
CA VAL A 422 -14.62 -3.01 -0.11
C VAL A 422 -13.86 -4.30 0.19
N ALA A 423 -12.54 -4.22 0.20
CA ALA A 423 -11.70 -5.36 0.57
C ALA A 423 -12.02 -5.79 2.01
N ASN A 424 -12.19 -7.09 2.24
CA ASN A 424 -12.63 -7.62 3.52
C ASN A 424 -11.69 -7.35 4.70
N PHE A 425 -10.44 -7.03 4.40
CA PHE A 425 -9.42 -6.66 5.38
C PHE A 425 -9.31 -5.15 5.58
N SER A 426 -9.86 -4.32 4.67
CA SER A 426 -9.63 -2.87 4.71
C SER A 426 -10.16 -2.25 5.98
N ASN A 427 -9.34 -1.44 6.63
CA ASN A 427 -9.81 -0.49 7.61
C ASN A 427 -10.69 0.56 6.92
N PHE A 428 -11.61 1.15 7.69
CA PHE A 428 -12.56 2.18 7.26
C PHE A 428 -12.77 3.20 8.38
N GLY A 429 -13.39 4.33 8.06
CA GLY A 429 -13.71 5.38 9.04
C GLY A 429 -14.25 6.61 8.34
N ALA A 430 -15.38 7.13 8.79
CA ALA A 430 -16.04 8.29 8.20
C ALA A 430 -15.23 9.59 8.35
N LEU A 431 -14.29 9.63 9.29
CA LEU A 431 -13.47 10.81 9.61
C LEU A 431 -11.99 10.60 9.25
N ASN A 432 -11.46 9.39 9.47
CA ASN A 432 -10.02 9.11 9.41
C ASN A 432 -9.59 8.27 8.19
N VAL A 433 -10.53 7.84 7.33
CA VAL A 433 -10.25 7.40 5.96
C VAL A 433 -10.77 8.44 5.00
N ASP A 434 -9.95 8.92 4.07
CA ASP A 434 -10.35 9.99 3.17
C ASP A 434 -11.05 9.48 1.91
N VAL A 435 -10.51 8.42 1.30
CA VAL A 435 -11.00 7.91 0.02
C VAL A 435 -10.61 6.44 -0.15
N PHE A 436 -11.30 5.72 -1.03
CA PHE A 436 -10.97 4.34 -1.38
C PHE A 436 -10.32 4.25 -2.77
N ALA A 437 -9.44 3.23 -2.94
CA ALA A 437 -8.78 2.94 -4.21
C ALA A 437 -8.52 1.44 -4.38
N PRO A 438 -8.24 0.95 -5.62
CA PRO A 438 -7.90 -0.44 -5.90
C PRO A 438 -6.78 -0.97 -5.01
N GLY A 439 -7.03 -2.09 -4.28
CA GLY A 439 -6.08 -2.67 -3.34
C GLY A 439 -6.05 -4.21 -3.32
N VAL A 440 -6.89 -4.90 -4.10
CA VAL A 440 -6.93 -6.37 -4.15
C VAL A 440 -6.46 -6.86 -5.51
N GLN A 441 -5.58 -7.88 -5.53
CA GLN A 441 -5.05 -8.44 -6.78
C GLN A 441 -4.41 -7.36 -7.67
N ILE A 442 -3.53 -6.53 -7.10
CA ILE A 442 -2.80 -5.51 -7.84
C ILE A 442 -1.49 -6.10 -8.35
N TYR A 443 -1.26 -6.01 -9.65
CA TYR A 443 -0.12 -6.58 -10.36
C TYR A 443 0.97 -5.54 -10.54
N ALA A 444 2.17 -5.81 -9.99
CA ALA A 444 3.31 -4.91 -10.11
C ALA A 444 4.65 -5.64 -9.94
N THR A 445 5.74 -4.90 -10.12
CA THR A 445 7.13 -5.37 -9.97
C THR A 445 7.40 -5.97 -8.60
N THR A 446 8.21 -7.03 -8.57
CA THR A 446 8.76 -7.63 -7.35
C THR A 446 10.24 -7.96 -7.59
N PRO A 447 11.07 -8.12 -6.54
CA PRO A 447 12.49 -8.39 -6.71
C PRO A 447 12.80 -9.53 -7.70
N GLU A 448 14.07 -9.58 -8.14
CA GLU A 448 14.55 -10.61 -9.08
C GLU A 448 13.83 -10.59 -10.45
N ASN A 449 13.48 -9.39 -10.94
CA ASN A 449 12.83 -9.18 -12.23
C ASN A 449 11.51 -9.95 -12.38
N THR A 450 10.78 -10.09 -11.27
CA THR A 450 9.49 -10.79 -11.25
C THR A 450 8.33 -9.81 -11.06
N TYR A 451 7.11 -10.35 -11.21
CA TYR A 451 5.86 -9.59 -11.02
C TYR A 451 4.87 -10.46 -10.27
N ARG A 452 4.16 -9.88 -9.31
CA ARG A 452 3.16 -10.62 -8.52
C ARG A 452 1.88 -9.81 -8.33
N TYR A 453 0.80 -10.53 -8.03
CA TYR A 453 -0.42 -9.96 -7.52
C TYR A 453 -0.35 -9.87 -6.00
N LEU A 454 -0.45 -8.68 -5.44
CA LEU A 454 -0.56 -8.49 -4.00
C LEU A 454 -1.89 -7.81 -3.64
N ALA A 455 -2.25 -7.88 -2.35
CA ALA A 455 -3.46 -7.27 -1.83
C ALA A 455 -3.18 -6.58 -0.48
N GLY A 456 -3.74 -5.39 -0.30
CA GLY A 456 -3.60 -4.59 0.91
C GLY A 456 -4.00 -3.14 0.66
N THR A 457 -4.27 -2.39 1.70
CA THR A 457 -4.30 -0.92 1.66
C THR A 457 -2.94 -0.36 1.24
N SER A 458 -1.87 -1.14 1.45
CA SER A 458 -0.53 -0.88 0.93
C SER A 458 -0.44 -0.81 -0.59
N MET A 459 -1.37 -1.43 -1.32
CA MET A 459 -1.48 -1.37 -2.79
C MET A 459 -2.45 -0.26 -3.22
N ALA A 460 -3.42 0.07 -2.37
CA ALA A 460 -4.35 1.18 -2.62
C ALA A 460 -3.66 2.56 -2.49
N SER A 461 -2.81 2.74 -1.49
CA SER A 461 -2.06 3.97 -1.26
C SER A 461 -1.19 4.38 -2.47
N PRO A 462 -0.31 3.54 -3.03
CA PRO A 462 0.51 3.90 -4.19
C PRO A 462 -0.31 4.16 -5.46
N ASN A 463 -1.47 3.52 -5.63
CA ASN A 463 -2.40 3.85 -6.70
C ASN A 463 -2.82 5.32 -6.61
N VAL A 464 -3.15 5.81 -5.41
CA VAL A 464 -3.52 7.23 -5.18
C VAL A 464 -2.30 8.14 -5.25
N ALA A 465 -1.15 7.72 -4.72
CA ALA A 465 0.10 8.48 -4.83
C ALA A 465 0.49 8.70 -6.30
N GLY A 466 0.28 7.72 -7.17
CA GLY A 466 0.45 7.86 -8.62
C GLY A 466 -0.49 8.89 -9.23
N VAL A 467 -1.78 8.91 -8.86
CA VAL A 467 -2.73 9.93 -9.34
C VAL A 467 -2.35 11.31 -8.82
N ALA A 468 -1.96 11.44 -7.55
CA ALA A 468 -1.44 12.69 -6.98
C ALA A 468 -0.21 13.19 -7.74
N ALA A 469 0.70 12.28 -8.05
CA ALA A 469 1.90 12.56 -8.82
C ALA A 469 1.59 13.06 -10.25
N LEU A 470 0.63 12.44 -10.95
CA LEU A 470 0.16 12.93 -12.24
C LEU A 470 -0.39 14.36 -12.13
N ILE A 471 -1.21 14.65 -11.13
CA ILE A 471 -1.73 16.02 -10.91
C ILE A 471 -0.57 16.99 -10.72
N ARG A 472 0.39 16.69 -9.83
CA ARG A 472 1.54 17.56 -9.54
C ARG A 472 2.47 17.73 -10.76
N SER A 473 2.60 16.69 -11.58
CA SER A 473 3.44 16.69 -12.79
C SER A 473 2.88 17.60 -13.88
N TYR A 474 1.56 17.57 -14.10
CA TYR A 474 0.90 18.39 -15.13
C TYR A 474 0.43 19.76 -14.63
N TYR A 475 0.20 19.91 -13.33
CA TYR A 475 -0.29 21.13 -12.69
C TYR A 475 0.56 21.48 -11.45
N PRO A 476 1.87 21.79 -11.63
CA PRO A 476 2.84 21.92 -10.51
C PRO A 476 2.59 23.12 -9.59
N LYS A 477 1.64 24.00 -9.92
CA LYS A 477 1.26 25.14 -9.06
C LYS A 477 0.20 24.78 -8.01
N LEU A 478 -0.43 23.61 -8.14
CA LEU A 478 -1.41 23.15 -7.15
C LEU A 478 -0.67 22.69 -5.88
N SER A 479 -1.12 23.15 -4.72
CA SER A 479 -0.54 22.77 -3.44
C SER A 479 -0.91 21.34 -3.04
N ALA A 480 -0.17 20.78 -2.06
CA ALA A 480 -0.47 19.46 -1.48
C ALA A 480 -1.92 19.36 -0.98
N SER A 481 -2.38 20.37 -0.22
CA SER A 481 -3.75 20.49 0.23
C SER A 481 -4.75 20.52 -0.93
N GLN A 482 -4.51 21.31 -1.97
CA GLN A 482 -5.38 21.34 -3.14
C GLN A 482 -5.45 19.98 -3.84
N VAL A 483 -4.33 19.25 -3.92
CA VAL A 483 -4.30 17.90 -4.52
C VAL A 483 -5.09 16.91 -3.66
N LYS A 484 -4.95 16.91 -2.30
CA LYS A 484 -5.79 16.14 -1.38
C LYS A 484 -7.27 16.37 -1.67
N HIS A 485 -7.69 17.63 -1.69
CA HIS A 485 -9.10 17.98 -1.93
C HIS A 485 -9.59 17.65 -3.34
N ILE A 486 -8.73 17.72 -4.37
CA ILE A 486 -9.07 17.27 -5.73
C ILE A 486 -9.35 15.77 -5.72
N LEU A 487 -8.47 14.94 -5.14
CA LEU A 487 -8.63 13.49 -5.07
C LEU A 487 -9.93 13.09 -4.38
N MET A 488 -10.24 13.73 -3.26
CA MET A 488 -11.46 13.46 -2.49
C MET A 488 -12.72 13.94 -3.23
N ASN A 489 -12.71 15.13 -3.80
CA ASN A 489 -13.92 15.77 -4.34
C ASN A 489 -14.27 15.26 -5.75
N SER A 490 -13.28 14.90 -6.58
CA SER A 490 -13.48 14.43 -7.95
C SER A 490 -13.80 12.94 -8.07
N GLY A 491 -13.70 12.19 -6.97
CA GLY A 491 -13.88 10.75 -6.96
C GLY A 491 -15.29 10.30 -7.40
N THR A 492 -15.40 9.04 -7.76
CA THR A 492 -16.66 8.38 -8.14
C THR A 492 -17.49 8.06 -6.91
N SER A 493 -18.73 8.52 -6.89
CA SER A 493 -19.69 8.24 -5.80
C SER A 493 -20.39 6.90 -5.98
N ILE A 494 -20.55 6.15 -4.89
CA ILE A 494 -21.27 4.88 -4.82
C ILE A 494 -22.21 4.94 -3.60
N ASN A 495 -23.48 4.55 -3.78
CA ASN A 495 -24.46 4.48 -2.69
C ASN A 495 -24.92 3.06 -2.37
N THR A 496 -24.08 2.07 -2.64
CA THR A 496 -24.37 0.65 -2.38
C THR A 496 -24.12 0.32 -0.92
N MET A 497 -24.92 -0.59 -0.36
CA MET A 497 -24.63 -1.26 0.90
C MET A 497 -23.48 -2.25 0.68
N VAL A 498 -22.46 -2.19 1.50
CA VAL A 498 -21.25 -3.02 1.38
C VAL A 498 -20.92 -3.72 2.68
N GLN A 499 -20.25 -4.86 2.58
CA GLN A 499 -19.75 -5.61 3.73
C GLN A 499 -18.44 -5.00 4.22
N VAL A 500 -18.32 -4.74 5.52
CA VAL A 500 -17.09 -4.27 6.19
C VAL A 500 -16.89 -5.01 7.51
N GLY A 501 -15.70 -4.93 8.12
CA GLY A 501 -15.41 -5.60 9.40
C GLY A 501 -15.11 -7.10 9.26
N GLY A 502 -14.59 -7.53 8.10
CA GLY A 502 -14.18 -8.92 7.86
C GLY A 502 -15.35 -9.88 7.64
N LYS A 503 -15.10 -11.19 7.88
CA LYS A 503 -16.09 -12.27 7.60
C LYS A 503 -17.38 -12.18 8.42
N ASN A 504 -17.31 -11.68 9.63
CA ASN A 504 -18.44 -11.54 10.56
C ASN A 504 -18.90 -10.08 10.70
N GLY A 505 -18.47 -9.23 9.79
CA GLY A 505 -18.71 -7.81 9.84
C GLY A 505 -20.16 -7.41 9.53
N GLU A 506 -20.36 -6.13 9.41
CA GLU A 506 -21.68 -5.52 9.20
C GLU A 506 -21.82 -4.91 7.80
N LYS A 507 -23.06 -4.65 7.38
CA LYS A 507 -23.33 -3.90 6.16
C LYS A 507 -23.47 -2.42 6.48
N LYS A 508 -22.65 -1.61 5.84
CA LYS A 508 -22.70 -0.14 5.91
C LYS A 508 -22.90 0.46 4.51
N GLN A 509 -23.41 1.67 4.48
CA GLN A 509 -23.48 2.48 3.26
C GLN A 509 -22.05 2.86 2.86
N PHE A 510 -21.62 2.57 1.62
CA PHE A 510 -20.26 2.90 1.17
C PHE A 510 -19.90 4.36 1.41
N SER A 511 -20.84 5.27 1.17
CA SER A 511 -20.64 6.72 1.38
C SER A 511 -20.34 7.14 2.83
N THR A 512 -20.47 6.23 3.80
CA THR A 512 -20.17 6.49 5.23
C THR A 512 -18.86 5.85 5.70
N LEU A 513 -18.09 5.25 4.79
CA LEU A 513 -16.88 4.51 5.14
C LEU A 513 -15.60 5.34 5.01
N SER A 514 -15.71 6.53 4.43
CA SER A 514 -14.62 7.48 4.33
C SER A 514 -15.18 8.90 4.31
N LYS A 515 -14.34 9.88 4.56
CA LYS A 515 -14.67 11.30 4.61
C LYS A 515 -15.27 11.82 3.29
N SER A 516 -14.76 11.34 2.16
CA SER A 516 -15.32 11.67 0.84
C SER A 516 -16.50 10.78 0.44
N GLY A 517 -16.60 9.56 0.97
CA GLY A 517 -17.55 8.54 0.53
C GLY A 517 -17.37 8.14 -0.93
N LYS A 518 -16.12 8.19 -1.46
CA LYS A 518 -15.84 8.03 -2.90
C LYS A 518 -14.67 7.11 -3.18
N ILE A 519 -14.60 6.68 -4.46
CA ILE A 519 -13.45 6.01 -5.07
C ILE A 519 -12.64 7.05 -5.85
N VAL A 520 -11.32 7.01 -5.77
CA VAL A 520 -10.43 7.88 -6.57
C VAL A 520 -10.69 7.66 -8.06
N ASN A 521 -10.71 8.77 -8.81
CA ASN A 521 -10.86 8.77 -10.27
C ASN A 521 -9.86 9.74 -10.91
N ALA A 522 -8.84 9.20 -11.57
CA ALA A 522 -7.76 9.97 -12.18
C ALA A 522 -8.25 10.92 -13.29
N TYR A 523 -9.22 10.46 -14.10
CA TYR A 523 -9.76 11.27 -15.19
C TYR A 523 -10.47 12.53 -14.66
N SER A 524 -11.38 12.35 -13.70
CA SER A 524 -12.10 13.48 -13.09
C SER A 524 -11.19 14.37 -12.26
N ALA A 525 -10.17 13.78 -11.59
CA ALA A 525 -9.19 14.53 -10.82
C ALA A 525 -8.36 15.47 -11.70
N LEU A 526 -7.89 14.99 -12.84
CA LEU A 526 -7.14 15.79 -13.81
C LEU A 526 -8.00 16.88 -14.49
N GLN A 527 -9.29 16.61 -14.74
CA GLN A 527 -10.22 17.64 -15.20
C GLN A 527 -10.41 18.74 -14.14
N MET A 528 -10.57 18.36 -12.87
CA MET A 528 -10.70 19.33 -11.78
C MET A 528 -9.42 20.14 -11.60
N ALA A 529 -8.24 19.48 -11.64
CA ALA A 529 -6.94 20.12 -11.58
C ALA A 529 -6.73 21.15 -12.71
N ALA A 530 -7.09 20.78 -13.95
CA ALA A 530 -7.05 21.71 -15.09
C ALA A 530 -7.89 22.96 -14.84
N LYS A 531 -9.14 22.78 -14.41
CA LYS A 531 -10.04 23.89 -14.10
C LYS A 531 -9.51 24.79 -12.98
N MET A 532 -8.95 24.21 -11.91
CA MET A 532 -8.40 24.98 -10.80
C MET A 532 -7.11 25.74 -11.19
N SER A 533 -6.37 25.23 -12.16
CA SER A 533 -5.15 25.85 -12.68
C SER A 533 -5.43 26.91 -13.75
N GLY A 534 -6.69 27.18 -14.11
CA GLY A 534 -7.09 28.16 -15.12
C GLY A 534 -6.82 27.71 -16.56
N ASN A 535 -6.72 26.41 -16.80
CA ASN A 535 -6.47 25.79 -18.11
C ASN A 535 -7.75 25.15 -18.68
#